data_faf4f180fb371c00bdbf599d3c448256
#
_entry.id   faf4f180fb371c00bdbf599d3c448256
#
_cell.length_a   1.000
_cell.length_b   1.000
_cell.length_c   1.000
_cell.angle_alpha   90.00
_cell.angle_beta   90.00
_cell.angle_gamma   90.00
#
_symmetry.space_group_name_H-M   'P 1'
#
loop_
_entity.id
_entity.type
_entity.pdbx_description
1 polymer ?
#
loop_
_entity_poly.entity_id
_entity_poly.type
_entity_poly.pdbx_seq_one_letter_code
_entity_poly.pdbx_strand_id
1 'polypeptide(L)'
;MTDKEFNLVDEEWIPVIYLDGTSAIVSLRTAFEDADKIRTLSGDVPPQDAVLFRLMLAILYCIYSRKDENGRERGIIDLDDALGRWKGLWNRGRFDIRTVDGYLESVRDRFYLFHPELPFYQVNIDKGTEYTAAKLNGCLSESSNKPRLFSNVSGECKQGMSYAEAARWLLYVNAFDDTSSKPTRKGENMPSPGAGWVGKLGFVMILGGNLFETLM
;
A
#
# COMPACT_ATOMS: atom_id res chain seq x y z
N MET A 1 -1.31 14.65 -18.72
CA MET A 1 -0.91 13.24 -18.79
C MET A 1 -2.08 12.48 -19.36
N THR A 2 -1.91 11.85 -20.49
CA THR A 2 -3.00 11.19 -21.22
C THR A 2 -2.92 9.67 -21.14
N ASP A 3 -1.82 9.13 -20.65
CA ASP A 3 -1.55 7.71 -20.69
C ASP A 3 -1.52 7.09 -19.30
N LYS A 4 -1.85 5.80 -19.23
CA LYS A 4 -1.75 4.98 -18.02
C LYS A 4 -0.30 4.57 -17.84
N GLU A 5 0.29 4.92 -16.69
CA GLU A 5 1.68 4.60 -16.41
C GLU A 5 1.84 3.93 -15.05
N PHE A 6 2.78 3.03 -14.95
CA PHE A 6 3.21 2.31 -13.75
C PHE A 6 2.06 1.57 -13.04
N ASN A 7 1.80 0.34 -13.49
CA ASN A 7 0.79 -0.52 -12.89
C ASN A 7 1.35 -1.29 -11.68
N LEU A 8 0.85 -0.98 -10.49
CA LEU A 8 1.31 -1.55 -9.23
C LEU A 8 1.04 -3.05 -9.05
N VAL A 9 0.22 -3.65 -9.92
CA VAL A 9 0.02 -5.11 -9.92
C VAL A 9 1.26 -5.82 -10.45
N ASP A 10 1.90 -5.29 -11.50
CA ASP A 10 2.98 -5.96 -12.22
C ASP A 10 4.35 -5.29 -12.07
N GLU A 11 4.39 -3.97 -11.88
CA GLU A 11 5.66 -3.26 -11.70
C GLU A 11 6.26 -3.51 -10.31
N GLU A 12 7.59 -3.48 -10.23
CA GLU A 12 8.32 -3.71 -8.98
C GLU A 12 8.30 -2.45 -8.11
N TRP A 13 7.73 -2.53 -6.91
CA TRP A 13 7.63 -1.39 -5.99
C TRP A 13 7.60 -1.73 -4.50
N ILE A 14 7.46 -3.02 -4.14
CA ILE A 14 7.37 -3.50 -2.76
C ILE A 14 8.71 -4.09 -2.34
N PRO A 15 9.48 -3.43 -1.46
CA PRO A 15 10.72 -4.00 -0.93
C PRO A 15 10.40 -5.13 0.05
N VAL A 16 11.08 -6.25 -0.11
CA VAL A 16 10.89 -7.46 0.71
C VAL A 16 12.24 -8.05 1.14
N ILE A 17 12.20 -8.81 2.22
CA ILE A 17 13.28 -9.70 2.64
C ILE A 17 12.75 -11.13 2.59
N TYR A 18 13.40 -12.00 1.86
CA TYR A 18 13.07 -13.41 1.78
C TYR A 18 13.55 -14.20 3.01
N LEU A 19 13.05 -15.42 3.20
CA LEU A 19 13.44 -16.29 4.32
C LEU A 19 14.92 -16.65 4.31
N ASP A 20 15.56 -16.69 3.14
CA ASP A 20 17.01 -16.91 2.99
C ASP A 20 17.86 -15.69 3.30
N GLY A 21 17.24 -14.54 3.61
CA GLY A 21 17.90 -13.26 3.90
C GLY A 21 18.19 -12.40 2.69
N THR A 22 17.86 -12.83 1.48
CA THR A 22 17.98 -11.99 0.28
C THR A 22 16.94 -10.89 0.28
N SER A 23 17.29 -9.73 -0.28
CA SER A 23 16.39 -8.59 -0.44
C SER A 23 16.07 -8.39 -1.91
N ALA A 24 14.82 -8.03 -2.20
CA ALA A 24 14.35 -7.71 -3.55
C ALA A 24 13.29 -6.62 -3.52
N ILE A 25 13.02 -6.03 -4.67
CA ILE A 25 11.81 -5.23 -4.90
C ILE A 25 10.92 -6.08 -5.80
N VAL A 26 9.69 -6.30 -5.38
CA VAL A 26 8.74 -7.17 -6.09
C VAL A 26 7.46 -6.42 -6.45
N SER A 27 6.69 -6.98 -7.39
CA SER A 27 5.35 -6.50 -7.71
C SER A 27 4.33 -6.96 -6.66
N LEU A 28 3.13 -6.38 -6.68
CA LEU A 28 2.05 -6.83 -5.80
C LEU A 28 1.66 -8.30 -6.09
N ARG A 29 1.68 -8.71 -7.36
CA ARG A 29 1.45 -10.08 -7.81
C ARG A 29 2.48 -11.03 -7.20
N THR A 30 3.76 -10.73 -7.38
CA THR A 30 4.87 -11.53 -6.85
C THR A 30 4.85 -11.58 -5.33
N ALA A 31 4.48 -10.49 -4.64
CA ALA A 31 4.36 -10.49 -3.19
C ALA A 31 3.32 -11.47 -2.67
N PHE A 32 2.21 -11.68 -3.38
CA PHE A 32 1.23 -12.72 -3.05
C PHE A 32 1.68 -14.13 -3.46
N GLU A 33 2.33 -14.24 -4.62
CA GLU A 33 2.84 -15.53 -5.13
C GLU A 33 3.92 -16.13 -4.23
N ASP A 34 4.83 -15.29 -3.75
CA ASP A 34 5.95 -15.67 -2.89
C ASP A 34 5.70 -15.40 -1.40
N ALA A 35 4.45 -15.17 -0.98
CA ALA A 35 4.13 -14.80 0.39
C ALA A 35 4.65 -15.81 1.44
N ASP A 36 4.69 -17.08 1.12
CA ASP A 36 5.23 -18.16 1.97
C ASP A 36 6.77 -18.19 2.01
N LYS A 37 7.45 -17.52 1.07
CA LYS A 37 8.92 -17.41 0.97
C LYS A 37 9.46 -16.07 1.48
N ILE A 38 8.62 -15.04 1.48
CA ILE A 38 8.97 -13.70 1.97
C ILE A 38 8.89 -13.70 3.49
N ARG A 39 9.97 -13.29 4.16
CA ARG A 39 10.00 -13.13 5.61
C ARG A 39 9.16 -11.92 6.04
N THR A 40 9.41 -10.76 5.43
CA THR A 40 8.76 -9.50 5.79
C THR A 40 8.89 -8.46 4.68
N LEU A 41 8.08 -7.42 4.76
CA LEU A 41 8.29 -6.19 4.00
C LEU A 41 9.48 -5.42 4.58
N SER A 42 10.08 -4.53 3.77
CA SER A 42 11.26 -3.76 4.15
C SER A 42 11.23 -2.37 3.48
N GLY A 43 10.20 -1.60 3.78
CA GLY A 43 10.05 -0.23 3.28
C GLY A 43 11.07 0.74 3.86
N ASP A 44 11.05 1.97 3.37
CA ASP A 44 11.99 3.03 3.78
C ASP A 44 11.84 3.38 5.27
N VAL A 45 10.63 3.21 5.81
CA VAL A 45 10.30 3.40 7.22
C VAL A 45 9.23 2.39 7.66
N PRO A 46 9.25 1.90 8.93
CA PRO A 46 8.30 0.89 9.40
C PRO A 46 6.81 1.20 9.16
N PRO A 47 6.33 2.46 9.26
CA PRO A 47 4.93 2.76 8.94
C PRO A 47 4.54 2.54 7.48
N GLN A 48 5.48 2.53 6.52
CA GLN A 48 5.17 2.13 5.13
C GLN A 48 4.78 0.66 5.06
N ASP A 49 5.48 -0.22 5.79
CA ASP A 49 5.14 -1.64 5.83
C ASP A 49 3.73 -1.85 6.37
N ALA A 50 3.35 -1.12 7.43
CA ALA A 50 2.02 -1.19 8.00
C ALA A 50 0.91 -0.85 6.99
N VAL A 51 1.09 0.15 6.15
CA VAL A 51 0.09 0.52 5.13
C VAL A 51 0.08 -0.43 3.94
N LEU A 52 1.22 -1.02 3.60
CA LEU A 52 1.31 -2.09 2.59
C LEU A 52 0.59 -3.35 3.08
N PHE A 53 0.82 -3.79 4.30
CA PHE A 53 0.06 -4.91 4.91
C PHE A 53 -1.45 -4.64 4.85
N ARG A 54 -1.88 -3.43 5.18
CA ARG A 54 -3.31 -3.06 5.09
C ARG A 54 -3.86 -3.14 3.68
N LEU A 55 -3.11 -2.69 2.68
CA LEU A 55 -3.52 -2.83 1.28
C LEU A 55 -3.68 -4.30 0.91
N MET A 56 -2.69 -5.13 1.25
CA MET A 56 -2.73 -6.56 0.97
C MET A 56 -3.88 -7.27 1.71
N LEU A 57 -4.10 -6.94 2.98
CA LEU A 57 -5.25 -7.46 3.75
C LEU A 57 -6.58 -7.04 3.14
N ALA A 58 -6.72 -5.79 2.66
CA ALA A 58 -7.93 -5.33 2.00
C ALA A 58 -8.21 -6.12 0.71
N ILE A 59 -7.18 -6.43 -0.07
CA ILE A 59 -7.28 -7.27 -1.27
C ILE A 59 -7.75 -8.68 -0.89
N LEU A 60 -7.10 -9.32 0.09
CA LEU A 60 -7.49 -10.66 0.57
C LEU A 60 -8.92 -10.67 1.11
N TYR A 61 -9.32 -9.64 1.85
CA TYR A 61 -10.68 -9.50 2.32
C TYR A 61 -11.68 -9.40 1.16
N CYS A 62 -11.39 -8.60 0.14
CA CYS A 62 -12.24 -8.49 -1.05
C CYS A 62 -12.37 -9.82 -1.80
N ILE A 63 -11.32 -10.61 -1.83
CA ILE A 63 -11.31 -11.94 -2.46
C ILE A 63 -12.13 -12.92 -1.61
N TYR A 64 -11.70 -13.14 -0.37
CA TYR A 64 -12.20 -14.25 0.46
C TYR A 64 -13.50 -13.93 1.21
N SER A 65 -14.00 -12.70 1.14
CA SER A 65 -15.40 -12.43 1.52
C SER A 65 -16.41 -12.96 0.48
N ARG A 66 -15.96 -13.18 -0.76
CA ARG A 66 -16.80 -13.58 -1.90
C ARG A 66 -16.47 -14.96 -2.45
N LYS A 67 -15.26 -15.44 -2.21
CA LYS A 67 -14.77 -16.74 -2.68
C LYS A 67 -14.37 -17.61 -1.51
N ASP A 68 -14.58 -18.92 -1.64
CA ASP A 68 -14.10 -19.89 -0.66
C ASP A 68 -12.57 -20.10 -0.79
N GLU A 69 -12.01 -20.92 0.08
CA GLU A 69 -10.57 -21.25 0.08
C GLU A 69 -10.11 -21.96 -1.21
N ASN A 70 -11.02 -22.46 -2.03
CA ASN A 70 -10.77 -23.09 -3.32
C ASN A 70 -11.03 -22.15 -4.53
N GLY A 71 -11.35 -20.86 -4.26
CA GLY A 71 -11.59 -19.87 -5.28
C GLY A 71 -12.99 -19.92 -5.92
N ARG A 72 -13.92 -20.71 -5.37
CA ARG A 72 -15.30 -20.78 -5.86
C ARG A 72 -16.11 -19.60 -5.32
N GLU A 73 -16.98 -19.04 -6.14
CA GLU A 73 -17.89 -17.96 -5.72
C GLU A 73 -18.82 -18.45 -4.61
N ARG A 74 -18.57 -17.95 -3.42
CA ARG A 74 -19.34 -18.27 -2.21
C ARG A 74 -19.09 -17.20 -1.16
N GLY A 75 -20.12 -16.40 -0.86
CA GLY A 75 -20.07 -15.44 0.25
C GLY A 75 -19.93 -16.10 1.61
N ILE A 76 -19.48 -15.37 2.61
CA ILE A 76 -19.47 -15.81 4.02
C ILE A 76 -20.92 -15.80 4.52
N ILE A 77 -21.35 -16.88 5.15
CA ILE A 77 -22.72 -17.05 5.67
C ILE A 77 -22.78 -16.68 7.15
N ASP A 78 -21.82 -17.16 7.93
CA ASP A 78 -21.74 -16.98 9.38
C ASP A 78 -20.28 -17.07 9.88
N LEU A 79 -20.10 -17.00 11.19
CA LEU A 79 -18.78 -17.04 11.83
C LEU A 79 -18.09 -18.41 11.63
N ASP A 80 -18.83 -19.49 11.69
CA ASP A 80 -18.25 -20.85 11.54
C ASP A 80 -17.75 -21.05 10.12
N ASP A 81 -18.48 -20.56 9.11
CA ASP A 81 -18.04 -20.53 7.72
C ASP A 81 -16.78 -19.69 7.54
N ALA A 82 -16.73 -18.50 8.14
CA ALA A 82 -15.55 -17.65 8.11
C ALA A 82 -14.33 -18.33 8.73
N LEU A 83 -14.48 -18.93 9.91
CA LEU A 83 -13.41 -19.68 10.59
C LEU A 83 -12.99 -20.93 9.80
N GLY A 84 -13.93 -21.65 9.20
CA GLY A 84 -13.65 -22.78 8.33
C GLY A 84 -12.80 -22.39 7.13
N ARG A 85 -13.15 -21.28 6.48
CA ARG A 85 -12.42 -20.70 5.34
C ARG A 85 -11.01 -20.27 5.75
N TRP A 86 -10.89 -19.53 6.86
CA TRP A 86 -9.59 -19.15 7.40
C TRP A 86 -8.70 -20.38 7.69
N LYS A 87 -9.23 -21.42 8.36
CA LYS A 87 -8.50 -22.67 8.61
C LYS A 87 -8.09 -23.37 7.32
N GLY A 88 -8.96 -23.39 6.32
CA GLY A 88 -8.65 -23.97 5.01
C GLY A 88 -7.48 -23.29 4.31
N LEU A 89 -7.46 -21.95 4.33
CA LEU A 89 -6.35 -21.15 3.81
C LEU A 89 -5.07 -21.37 4.62
N TRP A 90 -5.16 -21.28 5.95
CA TRP A 90 -4.02 -21.49 6.84
C TRP A 90 -3.34 -22.85 6.62
N ASN A 91 -4.12 -23.93 6.56
CA ASN A 91 -3.61 -25.29 6.36
C ASN A 91 -2.95 -25.48 4.98
N ARG A 92 -3.28 -24.65 4.00
CA ARG A 92 -2.64 -24.65 2.67
C ARG A 92 -1.23 -24.06 2.72
N GLY A 93 -0.95 -23.15 3.64
CA GLY A 93 0.34 -22.49 3.82
C GLY A 93 0.74 -21.52 2.74
N ARG A 94 -0.15 -21.23 1.76
CA ARG A 94 0.07 -20.29 0.66
C ARG A 94 -1.25 -19.85 0.03
N PHE A 95 -1.27 -18.71 -0.64
CA PHE A 95 -2.42 -18.26 -1.41
C PHE A 95 -2.59 -19.04 -2.72
N ASP A 96 -3.84 -19.25 -3.16
CA ASP A 96 -4.10 -19.73 -4.52
C ASP A 96 -3.92 -18.58 -5.49
N ILE A 97 -2.78 -18.56 -6.18
CA ILE A 97 -2.40 -17.45 -7.05
C ILE A 97 -3.42 -17.21 -8.17
N ARG A 98 -4.08 -18.24 -8.68
CA ARG A 98 -5.12 -18.07 -9.73
C ARG A 98 -6.31 -17.28 -9.20
N THR A 99 -6.67 -17.50 -7.94
CA THR A 99 -7.76 -16.75 -7.29
C THR A 99 -7.36 -15.30 -7.04
N VAL A 100 -6.13 -15.07 -6.59
CA VAL A 100 -5.59 -13.72 -6.36
C VAL A 100 -5.45 -12.97 -7.69
N ASP A 101 -4.84 -13.56 -8.69
CA ASP A 101 -4.66 -12.97 -10.02
C ASP A 101 -5.99 -12.63 -10.68
N GLY A 102 -6.97 -13.52 -10.61
CA GLY A 102 -8.29 -13.26 -11.16
C GLY A 102 -8.94 -12.01 -10.55
N TYR A 103 -8.71 -11.74 -9.26
CA TYR A 103 -9.15 -10.52 -8.63
C TYR A 103 -8.31 -9.31 -9.07
N LEU A 104 -6.99 -9.40 -9.01
CA LEU A 104 -6.09 -8.31 -9.39
C LEU A 104 -6.33 -7.85 -10.84
N GLU A 105 -6.54 -8.80 -11.77
CA GLU A 105 -6.90 -8.46 -13.15
C GLU A 105 -8.26 -7.75 -13.24
N SER A 106 -9.24 -8.16 -12.44
CA SER A 106 -10.57 -7.53 -12.46
C SER A 106 -10.56 -6.08 -11.99
N VAL A 107 -9.57 -5.69 -11.20
CA VAL A 107 -9.40 -4.32 -10.65
C VAL A 107 -8.14 -3.61 -11.16
N ARG A 108 -7.44 -4.21 -12.11
CA ARG A 108 -6.13 -3.77 -12.64
C ARG A 108 -6.11 -2.28 -13.00
N ASP A 109 -7.17 -1.77 -13.57
CA ASP A 109 -7.30 -0.38 -14.01
C ASP A 109 -7.21 0.63 -12.85
N ARG A 110 -7.49 0.20 -11.62
CA ARG A 110 -7.39 1.01 -10.40
C ARG A 110 -6.00 1.02 -9.77
N PHE A 111 -5.07 0.25 -10.33
CA PHE A 111 -3.71 0.11 -9.81
C PHE A 111 -2.66 0.85 -10.65
N TYR A 112 -3.06 1.69 -11.60
CA TYR A 112 -2.14 2.61 -12.24
C TYR A 112 -1.82 3.79 -11.33
N LEU A 113 -0.52 4.01 -11.05
CA LEU A 113 -0.09 5.16 -10.26
C LEU A 113 -0.50 6.48 -10.94
N PHE A 114 -0.36 6.51 -12.27
CA PHE A 114 -0.86 7.58 -13.12
C PHE A 114 -1.97 7.03 -14.02
N HIS A 115 -3.15 7.57 -13.85
CA HIS A 115 -4.33 7.24 -14.66
C HIS A 115 -5.12 8.54 -14.91
N PRO A 116 -5.61 8.79 -16.12
CA PRO A 116 -6.28 10.04 -16.45
C PRO A 116 -7.54 10.31 -15.62
N GLU A 117 -8.25 9.27 -15.22
CA GLU A 117 -9.53 9.38 -14.49
C GLU A 117 -9.47 8.83 -13.06
N LEU A 118 -8.77 7.71 -12.86
CA LEU A 118 -8.79 6.92 -11.61
C LEU A 118 -7.38 6.60 -11.11
N PRO A 119 -6.52 7.60 -10.85
CA PRO A 119 -5.17 7.33 -10.38
C PRO A 119 -5.18 6.68 -8.99
N PHE A 120 -4.28 5.73 -8.78
CA PHE A 120 -4.20 4.94 -7.55
C PHE A 120 -4.08 5.83 -6.31
N TYR A 121 -4.99 5.68 -5.36
CA TYR A 121 -5.05 6.45 -4.09
C TYR A 121 -5.03 7.98 -4.24
N GLN A 122 -5.38 8.48 -5.40
CA GLN A 122 -5.42 9.91 -5.70
C GLN A 122 -6.80 10.31 -6.19
N VAL A 123 -7.09 11.59 -6.11
CA VAL A 123 -8.30 12.19 -6.69
C VAL A 123 -7.90 13.21 -7.73
N ASN A 124 -8.59 13.21 -8.85
CA ASN A 124 -8.39 14.22 -9.87
C ASN A 124 -9.05 15.53 -9.40
N ILE A 125 -8.23 16.58 -9.27
CA ILE A 125 -8.69 17.91 -8.89
C ILE A 125 -8.26 18.89 -9.98
N ASP A 126 -9.22 19.63 -10.54
CA ASP A 126 -8.99 20.58 -11.62
C ASP A 126 -8.08 21.76 -11.22
N LYS A 127 -7.97 22.05 -9.92
CA LYS A 127 -7.17 23.16 -9.38
C LYS A 127 -6.58 22.79 -8.04
N GLY A 128 -5.41 22.19 -8.05
CA GLY A 128 -4.61 21.91 -6.87
C GLY A 128 -3.44 22.87 -6.72
N THR A 129 -2.80 22.86 -5.55
CA THR A 129 -1.49 23.50 -5.37
C THR A 129 -0.42 22.49 -5.73
N GLU A 130 0.53 22.88 -6.56
CA GLU A 130 1.68 22.06 -6.91
C GLU A 130 2.68 22.04 -5.74
N TYR A 131 3.21 20.88 -5.46
CA TYR A 131 4.23 20.63 -4.46
C TYR A 131 5.41 19.87 -5.03
N THR A 132 6.55 20.02 -4.40
CA THR A 132 7.74 19.22 -4.74
C THR A 132 7.62 17.81 -4.16
N ALA A 133 8.44 16.87 -4.63
CA ALA A 133 8.56 15.53 -4.11
C ALA A 133 8.82 15.46 -2.59
N ALA A 134 9.48 16.49 -2.02
CA ALA A 134 9.70 16.62 -0.58
C ALA A 134 8.40 16.64 0.25
N LYS A 135 7.28 17.06 -0.35
CA LYS A 135 5.99 17.06 0.35
C LYS A 135 5.40 15.67 0.48
N LEU A 136 5.72 14.79 -0.44
CA LEU A 136 5.27 13.39 -0.43
C LEU A 136 6.19 12.52 0.44
N ASN A 137 7.50 12.73 0.37
CA ASN A 137 8.49 11.92 1.06
C ASN A 137 8.61 12.31 2.55
N GLY A 138 8.12 11.44 3.43
CA GLY A 138 8.16 11.68 4.89
C GLY A 138 9.57 11.73 5.51
N CYS A 139 10.63 11.37 4.78
CA CYS A 139 12.02 11.51 5.23
C CYS A 139 12.63 12.87 4.89
N LEU A 140 11.95 13.70 4.10
CA LEU A 140 12.42 15.03 3.72
C LEU A 140 11.77 16.13 4.56
N SER A 141 12.44 17.25 4.67
CA SER A 141 11.87 18.45 5.28
C SER A 141 10.92 19.12 4.31
N GLU A 142 9.70 19.36 4.74
CA GLU A 142 8.68 20.07 3.94
C GLU A 142 9.00 21.56 3.80
N SER A 143 9.70 22.12 4.77
CA SER A 143 10.07 23.53 4.80
C SER A 143 11.29 23.78 5.67
N SER A 144 11.89 24.95 5.55
CA SER A 144 12.99 25.40 6.41
C SER A 144 12.61 25.51 7.90
N ASN A 145 11.31 25.63 8.19
CA ASN A 145 10.81 25.78 9.57
C ASN A 145 10.67 24.44 10.31
N LYS A 146 10.71 23.32 9.60
CA LYS A 146 10.62 21.97 10.16
C LYS A 146 11.76 21.10 9.61
N PRO A 147 13.03 21.44 9.88
CA PRO A 147 14.15 20.65 9.34
C PRO A 147 14.17 19.26 9.98
N ARG A 148 14.34 18.24 9.17
CA ARG A 148 14.67 16.90 9.66
C ARG A 148 16.11 16.88 10.10
N LEU A 149 16.37 16.52 11.36
CA LEU A 149 17.72 16.43 11.91
C LEU A 149 18.53 15.30 11.25
N PHE A 150 17.84 14.23 10.89
CA PHE A 150 18.45 13.09 10.23
C PHE A 150 17.62 12.75 8.98
N SER A 151 18.28 12.73 7.84
CA SER A 151 17.71 12.32 6.57
C SER A 151 18.70 11.41 5.86
N ASN A 152 18.24 10.27 5.37
CA ASN A 152 19.01 9.37 4.52
C ASN A 152 19.02 9.83 3.05
N VAL A 153 18.29 10.90 2.73
CA VAL A 153 18.16 11.45 1.38
C VAL A 153 18.95 12.76 1.29
N SER A 154 19.86 12.85 0.33
CA SER A 154 20.72 14.02 0.12
C SER A 154 20.86 14.40 -1.36
N GLY A 155 21.35 15.61 -1.63
CA GLY A 155 21.65 16.08 -2.98
C GLY A 155 20.42 16.13 -3.90
N GLU A 156 20.58 15.67 -5.13
CA GLU A 156 19.54 15.69 -6.15
C GLU A 156 18.36 14.75 -5.83
N CYS A 157 18.59 13.70 -5.04
CA CYS A 157 17.53 12.79 -4.59
C CYS A 157 16.44 13.48 -3.76
N LYS A 158 16.66 14.72 -3.31
CA LYS A 158 15.63 15.54 -2.66
C LYS A 158 14.62 16.12 -3.62
N GLN A 159 14.93 16.16 -4.92
CA GLN A 159 14.11 16.85 -5.93
C GLN A 159 13.18 15.91 -6.70
N GLY A 160 13.44 14.60 -6.62
CA GLY A 160 12.65 13.59 -7.31
C GLY A 160 12.64 12.26 -6.55
N MET A 161 11.79 11.36 -6.97
CA MET A 161 11.70 9.99 -6.50
C MET A 161 11.27 9.08 -7.64
N SER A 162 11.57 7.81 -7.56
CA SER A 162 11.07 6.79 -8.49
C SER A 162 9.55 6.61 -8.31
N TYR A 163 8.89 6.06 -9.31
CA TYR A 163 7.46 5.73 -9.22
C TYR A 163 7.18 4.71 -8.11
N ALA A 164 8.10 3.77 -7.91
CA ALA A 164 8.02 2.80 -6.81
C ALA A 164 8.05 3.47 -5.43
N GLU A 165 8.95 4.42 -5.21
CA GLU A 165 9.00 5.21 -3.98
C GLU A 165 7.75 6.07 -3.82
N ALA A 166 7.32 6.73 -4.90
CA ALA A 166 6.13 7.57 -4.89
C ALA A 166 4.87 6.77 -4.49
N ALA A 167 4.72 5.54 -4.97
CA ALA A 167 3.61 4.67 -4.60
C ALA A 167 3.59 4.34 -3.10
N ARG A 168 4.76 4.01 -2.51
CA ARG A 168 4.89 3.72 -1.08
C ARG A 168 4.59 4.94 -0.22
N TRP A 169 5.18 6.10 -0.58
CA TRP A 169 4.95 7.34 0.15
C TRP A 169 3.52 7.85 0.01
N LEU A 170 2.88 7.63 -1.13
CA LEU A 170 1.46 7.97 -1.33
C LEU A 170 0.55 7.22 -0.35
N LEU A 171 0.77 5.92 -0.17
CA LEU A 171 0.05 5.12 0.83
C LEU A 171 0.32 5.61 2.26
N TYR A 172 1.59 5.90 2.56
CA TYR A 172 1.98 6.43 3.86
C TYR A 172 1.29 7.77 4.18
N VAL A 173 1.33 8.71 3.25
CA VAL A 173 0.72 10.05 3.41
C VAL A 173 -0.79 9.94 3.64
N ASN A 174 -1.48 9.10 2.86
CA ASN A 174 -2.91 8.90 3.04
C ASN A 174 -3.28 8.32 4.41
N ALA A 175 -2.39 7.55 5.02
CA ALA A 175 -2.63 6.89 6.30
C ALA A 175 -2.22 7.71 7.51
N PHE A 176 -1.08 8.40 7.47
CA PHE A 176 -0.43 8.96 8.63
C PHE A 176 -0.23 10.48 8.58
N ASP A 177 -0.26 11.11 7.40
CA ASP A 177 0.14 12.51 7.29
C ASP A 177 -0.76 13.45 8.09
N ASP A 178 -0.12 14.45 8.69
CA ASP A 178 -0.80 15.57 9.32
C ASP A 178 -1.18 16.61 8.25
N THR A 179 -2.45 16.76 8.04
CA THR A 179 -3.01 17.67 7.02
C THR A 179 -3.16 19.12 7.51
N SER A 180 -2.48 19.50 8.59
CA SER A 180 -2.65 20.78 9.30
C SER A 180 -2.44 22.05 8.44
N SER A 181 -1.81 21.96 7.30
CA SER A 181 -1.46 23.12 6.47
C SER A 181 -1.68 22.88 4.98
N LYS A 182 -2.56 21.97 4.59
CA LYS A 182 -2.78 21.73 3.17
C LYS A 182 -3.71 22.74 2.57
N PRO A 183 -3.30 23.42 1.48
CA PRO A 183 -4.17 24.31 0.78
C PRO A 183 -5.33 23.51 0.20
N THR A 184 -6.47 24.07 0.39
CA THR A 184 -7.73 23.65 -0.16
C THR A 184 -7.93 24.24 -1.54
N ARG A 185 -9.02 23.90 -2.20
CA ARG A 185 -9.46 24.61 -3.41
C ARG A 185 -9.44 26.11 -3.16
N LYS A 186 -8.94 26.86 -4.13
CA LYS A 186 -8.86 28.32 -4.04
C LYS A 186 -10.24 28.90 -3.69
N GLY A 187 -10.37 29.45 -2.48
CA GLY A 187 -11.61 30.05 -1.97
C GLY A 187 -12.38 29.24 -0.95
N GLU A 188 -11.94 28.04 -0.60
CA GLU A 188 -12.56 27.23 0.45
C GLU A 188 -11.69 27.22 1.71
N ASN A 189 -12.24 27.66 2.82
CA ASN A 189 -11.64 27.46 4.15
C ASN A 189 -12.04 26.06 4.66
N MET A 190 -11.24 25.05 4.38
CA MET A 190 -11.44 23.76 5.04
C MET A 190 -10.59 23.68 6.29
N PRO A 191 -11.19 23.37 7.46
CA PRO A 191 -10.41 23.08 8.64
C PRO A 191 -9.49 21.89 8.38
N SER A 192 -8.29 21.93 8.95
CA SER A 192 -7.39 20.79 8.88
C SER A 192 -8.07 19.54 9.45
N PRO A 193 -8.19 18.43 8.72
CA PRO A 193 -8.74 17.20 9.26
C PRO A 193 -7.83 16.53 10.29
N GLY A 194 -6.61 17.04 10.49
CA GLY A 194 -5.58 16.45 11.35
C GLY A 194 -4.88 15.27 10.69
N ALA A 195 -4.24 14.43 11.50
CA ALA A 195 -3.53 13.24 11.02
C ALA A 195 -4.47 12.26 10.29
N GLY A 196 -3.93 11.50 9.36
CA GLY A 196 -4.61 10.39 8.71
C GLY A 196 -5.18 9.40 9.74
N TRP A 197 -6.21 8.68 9.37
CA TRP A 197 -6.97 7.87 10.33
C TRP A 197 -6.15 6.78 11.03
N VAL A 198 -5.14 6.19 10.38
CA VAL A 198 -4.21 5.25 11.04
C VAL A 198 -3.34 5.96 12.06
N GLY A 199 -2.91 7.18 11.78
CA GLY A 199 -2.16 8.00 12.72
C GLY A 199 -2.96 8.37 13.99
N LYS A 200 -4.29 8.41 13.89
CA LYS A 200 -5.17 8.66 15.05
C LYS A 200 -5.47 7.40 15.86
N LEU A 201 -5.68 6.27 15.20
CA LEU A 201 -6.08 5.02 15.84
C LEU A 201 -4.88 4.20 16.33
N GLY A 202 -3.71 4.40 15.73
CA GLY A 202 -2.59 3.50 15.87
C GLY A 202 -2.77 2.24 15.04
N PHE A 203 -1.77 1.38 15.05
CA PHE A 203 -1.76 0.13 14.31
C PHE A 203 -1.10 -0.98 15.13
N VAL A 204 -1.84 -2.05 15.38
CA VAL A 204 -1.32 -3.27 16.01
C VAL A 204 -1.13 -4.30 14.91
N MET A 205 0.09 -4.78 14.73
CA MET A 205 0.45 -5.77 13.72
C MET A 205 0.93 -7.04 14.41
N ILE A 206 0.34 -8.16 14.01
CA ILE A 206 0.79 -9.49 14.42
C ILE A 206 1.67 -10.02 13.29
N LEU A 207 2.90 -10.40 13.62
CA LEU A 207 3.86 -10.93 12.66
C LEU A 207 3.92 -12.46 12.76
N GLY A 208 3.78 -13.13 11.63
CA GLY A 208 4.04 -14.56 11.47
C GLY A 208 5.51 -14.85 11.12
N GLY A 209 5.82 -16.09 10.84
CA GLY A 209 7.14 -16.51 10.38
C GLY A 209 7.46 -16.09 8.93
N ASN A 210 6.44 -15.77 8.16
CA ASN A 210 6.52 -15.29 6.78
C ASN A 210 5.37 -14.33 6.47
N LEU A 211 5.37 -13.77 5.26
CA LEU A 211 4.36 -12.81 4.83
C LEU A 211 2.96 -13.44 4.75
N PHE A 212 2.86 -14.70 4.30
CA PHE A 212 1.58 -15.43 4.29
C PHE A 212 0.97 -15.50 5.70
N GLU A 213 1.73 -15.95 6.69
CA GLU A 213 1.27 -16.07 8.08
C GLU A 213 0.91 -14.70 8.69
N THR A 214 1.65 -13.65 8.32
CA THR A 214 1.38 -12.28 8.75
C THR A 214 0.04 -11.75 8.21
N LEU A 215 -0.33 -12.18 7.01
CA LEU A 215 -1.57 -11.76 6.33
C LEU A 215 -2.79 -12.63 6.70
N MET A 216 -2.57 -13.77 7.37
CA MET A 216 -3.61 -14.70 7.81
C MET A 216 -3.97 -14.53 9.28
#